data_cea2b874210ad6154a32efe5d784f9d9
#
_entry.id   cea2b874210ad6154a32efe5d784f9d9
#
_cell.length_a   1.000
_cell.length_b   1.000
_cell.length_c   1.000
_cell.angle_alpha   90.00
_cell.angle_beta   90.00
_cell.angle_gamma   90.00
#
_symmetry.space_group_name_H-M   'P 1'
#
loop_
_entity.id
_entity.type
_entity.pdbx_description
1 polymer ?
#
loop_
_entity_poly.entity_id
_entity_poly.type
_entity_poly.pdbx_seq_one_letter_code
_entity_poly.pdbx_strand_id
1 'polypeptide(L)'
;MIDKKVLEEKLKLLTEYISDLEEQKNISLEKLKENKIHRRYIERTLHLAVEACLDIGNHIIAELRLREPEDYKDIMTVLCEAGYLPPERLDNFKKMAQFRNVIVHDYARVDPEILYQILQKNIDDLRLFARTIRDTFL
;
A
#
# COMPACT_ATOMS: atom_id res chain seq x y z
N MET A 1 -17.77 14.35 -6.71
CA MET A 1 -18.42 13.38 -5.81
C MET A 1 -17.87 11.98 -6.07
N ILE A 2 -17.59 11.25 -5.02
CA ILE A 2 -16.97 9.91 -5.13
C ILE A 2 -18.02 8.86 -5.46
N ASP A 3 -17.70 7.97 -6.40
CA ASP A 3 -18.49 6.76 -6.63
C ASP A 3 -18.19 5.76 -5.51
N LYS A 4 -19.09 5.69 -4.54
CA LYS A 4 -18.92 4.86 -3.34
C LYS A 4 -18.83 3.38 -3.65
N LYS A 5 -19.57 2.89 -4.64
CA LYS A 5 -19.56 1.47 -5.00
C LYS A 5 -18.20 1.05 -5.54
N VAL A 6 -17.62 1.86 -6.42
CA VAL A 6 -16.30 1.60 -6.98
C VAL A 6 -15.25 1.64 -5.86
N LEU A 7 -15.33 2.63 -4.97
CA LEU A 7 -14.41 2.76 -3.85
C LEU A 7 -14.51 1.57 -2.89
N GLU A 8 -15.72 1.11 -2.59
CA GLU A 8 -15.92 -0.07 -1.74
C GLU A 8 -15.26 -1.32 -2.32
N GLU A 9 -15.40 -1.54 -3.63
CA GLU A 9 -14.79 -2.68 -4.31
C GLU A 9 -13.27 -2.62 -4.24
N LYS A 10 -12.69 -1.44 -4.45
CA LYS A 10 -11.24 -1.24 -4.36
C LYS A 10 -10.73 -1.45 -2.93
N LEU A 11 -11.43 -0.93 -1.94
CA LEU A 11 -11.09 -1.14 -0.53
C LEU A 11 -11.21 -2.59 -0.10
N LYS A 12 -12.19 -3.31 -0.64
CA LYS A 12 -12.35 -4.73 -0.36
C LYS A 12 -11.13 -5.53 -0.81
N LEU A 13 -10.62 -5.26 -2.02
CA LEU A 13 -9.40 -5.90 -2.52
C LEU A 13 -8.20 -5.57 -1.62
N LEU A 14 -8.03 -4.30 -1.27
CA LEU A 14 -6.94 -3.90 -0.38
C LEU A 14 -7.02 -4.62 0.96
N THR A 15 -8.20 -4.72 1.53
CA THR A 15 -8.43 -5.41 2.81
C THR A 15 -8.07 -6.89 2.71
N GLU A 16 -8.37 -7.55 1.60
CA GLU A 16 -7.98 -8.94 1.37
C GLU A 16 -6.45 -9.09 1.34
N TYR A 17 -5.76 -8.22 0.63
CA TYR A 17 -4.30 -8.26 0.56
C TYR A 17 -3.66 -8.00 1.92
N ILE A 18 -4.20 -7.06 2.69
CA ILE A 18 -3.72 -6.80 4.06
C ILE A 18 -3.90 -8.03 4.94
N SER A 19 -5.06 -8.67 4.86
CA SER A 19 -5.34 -9.89 5.61
C SER A 19 -4.37 -11.01 5.26
N ASP A 20 -4.10 -11.19 3.96
CA ASP A 20 -3.13 -12.18 3.48
C ASP A 20 -1.72 -11.91 4.02
N LEU A 21 -1.31 -10.65 4.06
CA LEU A 21 -0.02 -10.25 4.62
C LEU A 21 0.05 -10.49 6.13
N GLU A 22 -1.03 -10.19 6.85
CA GLU A 22 -1.09 -10.42 8.30
C GLU A 22 -0.94 -11.89 8.65
N GLU A 23 -1.49 -12.78 7.85
CA GLU A 23 -1.32 -14.22 8.04
C GLU A 23 0.15 -14.65 7.97
N GLN A 24 0.98 -13.86 7.25
CA GLN A 24 2.40 -14.15 7.08
C GLN A 24 3.30 -13.40 8.08
N LYS A 25 2.73 -12.57 8.96
CA LYS A 25 3.49 -11.70 9.86
C LYS A 25 4.45 -12.44 10.77
N ASN A 26 4.13 -13.68 11.15
CA ASN A 26 4.94 -14.46 12.07
C ASN A 26 6.04 -15.29 11.39
N ILE A 27 6.21 -15.14 10.08
CA ILE A 27 7.29 -15.83 9.37
C ILE A 27 8.65 -15.38 9.90
N SER A 28 9.57 -16.33 10.08
CA SER A 28 10.95 -15.99 10.46
C SER A 28 11.74 -15.45 9.27
N LEU A 29 12.75 -14.65 9.55
CA LEU A 29 13.66 -14.17 8.50
C LEU A 29 14.34 -15.34 7.78
N GLU A 30 14.73 -16.39 8.53
CA GLU A 30 15.35 -17.58 7.97
C GLU A 30 14.44 -18.28 6.96
N LYS A 31 13.18 -18.49 7.31
CA LYS A 31 12.21 -19.10 6.42
C LYS A 31 11.98 -18.26 5.17
N LEU A 32 11.93 -16.95 5.35
CA LEU A 32 11.77 -16.02 4.25
C LEU A 32 12.94 -16.09 3.26
N LYS A 33 14.16 -16.26 3.77
CA LYS A 33 15.37 -16.45 2.94
C LYS A 33 15.39 -17.81 2.23
N GLU A 34 14.99 -18.87 2.91
CA GLU A 34 15.09 -20.24 2.42
C GLU A 34 13.95 -20.67 1.50
N ASN A 35 12.72 -20.20 1.78
CA ASN A 35 11.55 -20.63 1.03
C ASN A 35 11.19 -19.63 -0.05
N LYS A 36 11.67 -19.90 -1.26
CA LYS A 36 11.48 -19.04 -2.43
C LYS A 36 10.00 -18.86 -2.81
N ILE A 37 9.21 -19.91 -2.73
CA ILE A 37 7.79 -19.85 -3.08
C ILE A 37 7.05 -18.94 -2.10
N HIS A 38 7.31 -19.12 -0.82
CA HIS A 38 6.69 -18.33 0.23
C HIS A 38 7.08 -16.84 0.10
N ARG A 39 8.37 -16.58 -0.14
CA ARG A 39 8.88 -15.24 -0.33
C ARG A 39 8.21 -14.54 -1.53
N ARG A 40 8.09 -15.25 -2.65
CA ARG A 40 7.42 -14.72 -3.86
C ARG A 40 5.95 -14.42 -3.62
N TYR A 41 5.28 -15.26 -2.86
CA TYR A 41 3.89 -15.03 -2.48
C TYR A 41 3.76 -13.70 -1.70
N ILE A 42 4.63 -13.50 -0.71
CA ILE A 42 4.62 -12.29 0.11
C ILE A 42 4.96 -11.05 -0.74
N GLU A 43 5.98 -11.14 -1.57
CA GLU A 43 6.37 -10.04 -2.48
C GLU A 43 5.20 -9.65 -3.40
N ARG A 44 4.55 -10.63 -3.99
CA ARG A 44 3.42 -10.38 -4.89
C ARG A 44 2.24 -9.78 -4.17
N THR A 45 1.91 -10.29 -2.99
CA THR A 45 0.79 -9.79 -2.20
C THR A 45 1.04 -8.35 -1.75
N LEU A 46 2.26 -8.04 -1.32
CA LEU A 46 2.65 -6.69 -0.95
C LEU A 46 2.57 -5.73 -2.15
N HIS A 47 3.04 -6.18 -3.31
CA HIS A 47 2.94 -5.40 -4.54
C HIS A 47 1.47 -5.07 -4.85
N LEU A 48 0.59 -6.06 -4.79
CA LEU A 48 -0.83 -5.87 -5.05
C LEU A 48 -1.47 -4.91 -4.03
N ALA A 49 -1.08 -5.01 -2.76
CA ALA A 49 -1.60 -4.12 -1.72
C ALA A 49 -1.18 -2.66 -1.97
N VAL A 50 0.08 -2.43 -2.32
CA VAL A 50 0.58 -1.09 -2.62
C VAL A 50 -0.10 -0.53 -3.88
N GLU A 51 -0.22 -1.34 -4.93
CA GLU A 51 -0.92 -0.94 -6.15
C GLU A 51 -2.38 -0.58 -5.87
N ALA A 52 -3.04 -1.33 -4.99
CA ALA A 52 -4.42 -1.04 -4.59
C ALA A 52 -4.52 0.32 -3.89
N CYS A 53 -3.57 0.66 -3.01
CA CYS A 53 -3.53 1.97 -2.37
C CYS A 53 -3.37 3.09 -3.39
N LEU A 54 -2.46 2.92 -4.35
CA LEU A 54 -2.21 3.91 -5.39
C LEU A 54 -3.42 4.08 -6.31
N ASP A 55 -4.08 2.98 -6.65
CA ASP A 55 -5.29 3.01 -7.47
C ASP A 55 -6.43 3.74 -6.75
N ILE A 56 -6.62 3.48 -5.47
CA ILE A 56 -7.60 4.20 -4.65
C ILE A 56 -7.26 5.69 -4.63
N GLY A 57 -6.01 6.03 -4.40
CA GLY A 57 -5.57 7.43 -4.38
C GLY A 57 -5.84 8.14 -5.69
N ASN A 58 -5.50 7.53 -6.82
CA ASN A 58 -5.75 8.08 -8.14
C ASN A 58 -7.24 8.24 -8.42
N HIS A 59 -8.05 7.29 -7.98
CA HIS A 59 -9.50 7.37 -8.13
C HIS A 59 -10.07 8.58 -7.39
N ILE A 60 -9.65 8.79 -6.15
CA ILE A 60 -10.08 9.95 -5.35
C ILE A 60 -9.64 11.26 -6.00
N ILE A 61 -8.38 11.34 -6.43
CA ILE A 61 -7.82 12.52 -7.08
C ILE A 61 -8.61 12.88 -8.33
N ALA A 62 -8.92 11.90 -9.17
CA ALA A 62 -9.68 12.10 -10.39
C ALA A 62 -11.12 12.54 -10.12
N GLU A 63 -11.80 11.84 -9.21
CA GLU A 63 -13.21 12.13 -8.90
C GLU A 63 -13.40 13.49 -8.24
N LEU A 64 -12.47 13.89 -7.38
CA LEU A 64 -12.56 15.16 -6.67
C LEU A 64 -11.80 16.29 -7.38
N ARG A 65 -11.22 16.01 -8.53
CA ARG A 65 -10.48 16.99 -9.35
C ARG A 65 -9.37 17.70 -8.56
N LEU A 66 -8.61 16.90 -7.82
CA LEU A 66 -7.45 17.40 -7.09
C LEU A 66 -6.29 17.61 -8.08
N ARG A 67 -5.21 18.27 -7.62
CA ARG A 67 -4.07 18.49 -8.50
C ARG A 67 -3.48 17.16 -8.98
N GLU A 68 -2.94 17.15 -10.20
CA GLU A 68 -2.34 15.96 -10.77
C GLU A 68 -1.02 15.62 -10.04
N PRO A 69 -0.87 14.37 -9.57
CA PRO A 69 0.39 13.95 -8.94
C PRO A 69 1.51 13.81 -9.96
N GLU A 70 2.74 14.16 -9.54
CA GLU A 70 3.93 14.08 -10.39
C GLU A 70 4.51 12.67 -10.44
N ASP A 71 4.30 11.87 -9.39
CA ASP A 71 4.78 10.50 -9.28
C ASP A 71 3.92 9.73 -8.27
N TYR A 72 4.30 8.48 -7.98
CA TYR A 72 3.54 7.64 -7.05
C TYR A 72 3.54 8.16 -5.61
N LYS A 73 4.67 8.70 -5.16
CA LYS A 73 4.77 9.30 -3.82
C LYS A 73 3.87 10.52 -3.69
N ASP A 74 3.80 11.29 -4.74
CA ASP A 74 3.01 12.53 -4.77
C ASP A 74 1.52 12.26 -4.67
N ILE A 75 1.04 11.08 -5.03
CA ILE A 75 -0.35 10.68 -4.78
C ILE A 75 -0.67 10.84 -3.29
N MET A 76 0.23 10.40 -2.42
CA MET A 76 0.05 10.50 -0.98
C MET A 76 0.09 11.97 -0.52
N THR A 77 0.99 12.76 -1.08
CA THR A 77 1.09 14.19 -0.79
C THR A 77 -0.19 14.92 -1.18
N VAL A 78 -0.73 14.66 -2.36
CA VAL A 78 -1.97 15.27 -2.83
C VAL A 78 -3.14 14.96 -1.88
N LEU A 79 -3.25 13.71 -1.45
CA LEU A 79 -4.30 13.31 -0.51
C LEU A 79 -4.14 13.99 0.85
N CYS A 80 -2.90 14.15 1.33
CA CYS A 80 -2.63 14.85 2.57
C CYS A 80 -2.97 16.35 2.46
N GLU A 81 -2.58 16.98 1.37
CA GLU A 81 -2.88 18.40 1.11
C GLU A 81 -4.39 18.66 1.11
N ALA A 82 -5.15 17.71 0.58
CA ALA A 82 -6.61 17.81 0.54
C ALA A 82 -7.29 17.47 1.87
N GLY A 83 -6.55 17.04 2.86
CA GLY A 83 -7.08 16.71 4.19
C GLY A 83 -7.61 15.29 4.33
N TYR A 84 -7.31 14.40 3.39
CA TYR A 84 -7.84 13.03 3.39
C TYR A 84 -6.91 12.00 4.01
N LEU A 85 -5.65 12.35 4.24
CA LEU A 85 -4.71 11.52 4.98
C LEU A 85 -4.04 12.35 6.07
N PRO A 86 -3.67 11.75 7.21
CA PRO A 86 -3.02 12.47 8.30
C PRO A 86 -1.62 12.93 7.88
N PRO A 87 -1.31 14.23 7.96
CA PRO A 87 -0.01 14.76 7.53
C PRO A 87 1.16 14.24 8.36
N GLU A 88 0.95 13.89 9.61
CA GLU A 88 1.98 13.34 10.49
C GLU A 88 2.45 11.94 10.04
N ARG A 89 1.69 11.28 9.17
CA ARG A 89 2.03 9.96 8.63
C ARG A 89 2.43 10.00 7.17
N LEU A 90 2.55 11.18 6.59
CA LEU A 90 2.86 11.33 5.17
C LEU A 90 4.16 10.62 4.78
N ASP A 91 5.22 10.75 5.57
CA ASP A 91 6.49 10.08 5.25
C ASP A 91 6.35 8.58 5.19
N ASN A 92 5.54 7.99 6.07
CA ASN A 92 5.25 6.55 6.06
C ASN A 92 4.51 6.15 4.78
N PHE A 93 3.51 6.91 4.38
CA PHE A 93 2.75 6.63 3.15
C PHE A 93 3.61 6.80 1.90
N LYS A 94 4.49 7.80 1.89
CA LYS A 94 5.43 8.00 0.77
C LYS A 94 6.40 6.83 0.62
N LYS A 95 6.93 6.32 1.73
CA LYS A 95 7.81 5.13 1.72
C LYS A 95 7.07 3.91 1.19
N MET A 96 5.83 3.73 1.61
CA MET A 96 4.97 2.65 1.12
C MET A 96 4.80 2.74 -0.40
N ALA A 97 4.52 3.93 -0.92
CA ALA A 97 4.37 4.16 -2.36
C ALA A 97 5.67 3.90 -3.12
N GLN A 98 6.82 4.30 -2.56
CA GLN A 98 8.13 4.05 -3.17
C GLN A 98 8.42 2.57 -3.29
N PHE A 99 7.92 1.75 -2.40
CA PHE A 99 8.14 0.31 -2.43
C PHE A 99 7.65 -0.32 -3.73
N ARG A 100 6.62 0.24 -4.34
CA ARG A 100 6.14 -0.20 -5.65
C ARG A 100 7.27 -0.20 -6.70
N ASN A 101 8.12 0.84 -6.71
CA ASN A 101 9.23 0.94 -7.64
C ASN A 101 10.30 -0.12 -7.40
N VAL A 102 10.57 -0.43 -6.13
CA VAL A 102 11.53 -1.48 -5.76
C VAL A 102 11.07 -2.84 -6.28
N ILE A 103 9.79 -3.16 -6.10
CA ILE A 103 9.24 -4.46 -6.52
C ILE A 103 9.17 -4.58 -8.06
N VAL A 104 8.75 -3.52 -8.74
CA VAL A 104 8.45 -3.58 -10.19
C VAL A 104 9.70 -3.37 -11.04
N HIS A 105 10.60 -2.50 -10.64
CA HIS A 105 11.77 -2.12 -11.45
C HIS A 105 13.04 -2.84 -11.06
N ASP A 106 13.08 -3.47 -9.90
CA ASP A 106 14.24 -4.23 -9.48
C ASP A 106 14.08 -5.67 -9.95
N TYR A 107 14.72 -5.98 -11.07
CA TYR A 107 14.77 -7.35 -11.60
C TYR A 107 15.64 -8.26 -10.74
N ALA A 108 16.46 -7.67 -9.87
CA ALA A 108 17.13 -8.39 -8.82
C ALA A 108 16.09 -8.75 -7.75
N ARG A 109 16.40 -9.68 -6.90
CA ARG A 109 15.52 -10.11 -5.82
C ARG A 109 15.33 -8.99 -4.83
N VAL A 110 14.10 -8.77 -4.38
CA VAL A 110 13.86 -7.94 -3.21
C VAL A 110 14.62 -8.57 -2.04
N ASP A 111 15.43 -7.78 -1.35
CA ASP A 111 16.19 -8.26 -0.20
C ASP A 111 15.22 -8.84 0.85
N PRO A 112 15.39 -10.11 1.26
CA PRO A 112 14.52 -10.71 2.28
C PRO A 112 14.48 -9.93 3.59
N GLU A 113 15.57 -9.27 3.97
CA GLU A 113 15.60 -8.45 5.18
C GLU A 113 14.71 -7.22 5.05
N ILE A 114 14.70 -6.57 3.89
CA ILE A 114 13.80 -5.45 3.61
C ILE A 114 12.35 -5.93 3.65
N LEU A 115 12.05 -7.04 3.00
CA LEU A 115 10.71 -7.62 2.99
C LEU A 115 10.25 -7.97 4.40
N TYR A 116 11.13 -8.56 5.21
CA TYR A 116 10.87 -8.88 6.61
C TYR A 116 10.51 -7.62 7.41
N GLN A 117 11.28 -6.55 7.27
CA GLN A 117 11.03 -5.28 7.97
C GLN A 117 9.67 -4.69 7.58
N ILE A 118 9.33 -4.76 6.30
CA ILE A 118 8.04 -4.26 5.81
C ILE A 118 6.89 -5.04 6.43
N LEU A 119 6.98 -6.37 6.47
CA LEU A 119 5.98 -7.22 7.12
C LEU A 119 5.80 -6.87 8.59
N GLN A 120 6.89 -6.58 9.31
CA GLN A 120 6.82 -6.31 10.73
C GLN A 120 6.33 -4.91 11.06
N LYS A 121 6.64 -3.91 10.22
CA LYS A 121 6.44 -2.49 10.57
C LYS A 121 5.45 -1.74 9.68
N ASN A 122 5.36 -2.08 8.40
CA ASN A 122 4.65 -1.25 7.43
C ASN A 122 3.25 -1.75 7.06
N ILE A 123 2.84 -2.92 7.51
CA ILE A 123 1.45 -3.38 7.31
C ILE A 123 0.48 -2.43 8.01
N ASP A 124 0.87 -1.87 9.14
CA ASP A 124 0.05 -0.91 9.87
C ASP A 124 -0.24 0.34 9.05
N ASP A 125 0.69 0.76 8.19
CA ASP A 125 0.49 1.90 7.29
C ASP A 125 -0.58 1.60 6.25
N LEU A 126 -0.58 0.38 5.70
CA LEU A 126 -1.62 -0.07 4.77
C LEU A 126 -3.00 -0.08 5.44
N ARG A 127 -3.04 -0.57 6.66
CA ARG A 127 -4.26 -0.65 7.46
C ARG A 127 -4.80 0.74 7.79
N LEU A 128 -3.92 1.65 8.17
CA LEU A 128 -4.27 3.03 8.46
C LEU A 128 -4.82 3.73 7.22
N PHE A 129 -4.18 3.52 6.07
CA PHE A 129 -4.64 4.06 4.79
C PHE A 129 -6.08 3.59 4.50
N ALA A 130 -6.31 2.29 4.54
CA ALA A 130 -7.63 1.72 4.26
C ALA A 130 -8.72 2.25 5.20
N ARG A 131 -8.42 2.30 6.49
CA ARG A 131 -9.36 2.79 7.50
C ARG A 131 -9.67 4.27 7.31
N THR A 132 -8.65 5.09 7.08
CA THR A 132 -8.81 6.53 6.89
C THR A 132 -9.68 6.84 5.67
N ILE A 133 -9.43 6.15 4.57
CA ILE A 133 -10.22 6.33 3.36
C ILE A 133 -11.67 5.90 3.58
N ARG A 134 -11.87 4.75 4.23
CA ARG A 134 -13.23 4.27 4.54
C ARG A 134 -13.99 5.26 5.41
N ASP A 135 -13.36 5.74 6.48
CA ASP A 135 -14.00 6.65 7.43
C ASP A 135 -14.31 8.00 6.79
N THR A 136 -13.50 8.44 5.83
CA THR A 136 -13.69 9.72 5.17
C THR A 136 -14.79 9.68 4.11
N PHE A 137 -14.88 8.61 3.33
CA PHE A 137 -15.73 8.55 2.14
C PHE A 137 -16.92 7.59 2.23
N LEU A 138 -16.89 6.66 3.13
CA LEU A 138 -17.94 5.66 3.30
C LEU A 138 -18.55 5.70 4.70
#